data_e30a25ee2553d167731a7424afc1b607
#
_entry.id   e30a25ee2553d167731a7424afc1b607
#
_cell.length_a   1.000
_cell.length_b   1.000
_cell.length_c   1.000
_cell.angle_alpha   90.00
_cell.angle_beta   90.00
_cell.angle_gamma   90.00
#
_symmetry.space_group_name_H-M   'P 1'
#
loop_
_entity.id
_entity.type
_entity.pdbx_description
1 polymer ?
#
loop_
_entity_poly.entity_id
_entity_poly.type
_entity_poly.pdbx_seq_one_letter_code
_entity_poly.pdbx_strand_id
1 'polypeptide(L)'
;RKSYAFYGIVIADVRAPRDGKFTEKIGTYNPNTNPATVDLNFERALYWVETGAQPTDTVRNILKNEGVYLMKHLRGGVKKGAFDEAEAQKKFDAWKENKLKGFEAIREKDAKAKKDAEKAELEAEKKVNEAIAKKVADKKAAEASAKAEAEAAQNAEAAAPAEETEAPAEA
;
A
#
# COMPACT_ATOMS: atom_id res chain seq x y z
N ARG A 1 -4.79 1.58 17.57
CA ARG A 1 -5.10 2.77 16.76
C ARG A 1 -6.43 2.56 16.05
N LYS A 2 -7.28 3.58 16.01
CA LYS A 2 -8.46 3.57 15.14
C LYS A 2 -7.98 3.43 13.69
N SER A 3 -8.62 2.61 12.87
CA SER A 3 -8.31 2.36 11.46
C SER A 3 -7.09 1.48 11.14
N TYR A 4 -6.38 0.93 12.12
CA TYR A 4 -5.27 0.00 11.85
C TYR A 4 -5.55 -1.34 12.52
N ALA A 5 -5.86 -2.36 11.73
CA ALA A 5 -6.14 -3.70 12.20
C ALA A 5 -4.85 -4.40 12.65
N PHE A 6 -4.80 -4.83 13.91
CA PHE A 6 -3.70 -5.61 14.47
C PHE A 6 -4.26 -6.56 15.52
N TYR A 7 -3.99 -7.84 15.38
CA TYR A 7 -4.64 -8.88 16.18
C TYR A 7 -3.61 -9.68 16.99
N GLY A 8 -3.98 -10.05 18.20
CA GLY A 8 -3.29 -11.05 18.98
C GLY A 8 -3.91 -12.43 18.78
N ILE A 9 -3.08 -13.45 18.54
CA ILE A 9 -3.50 -14.85 18.53
C ILE A 9 -3.36 -15.38 19.94
N VAL A 10 -4.47 -15.76 20.54
CA VAL A 10 -4.52 -16.15 21.96
C VAL A 10 -5.22 -17.49 22.13
N ILE A 11 -4.87 -18.16 23.21
CA ILE A 11 -5.59 -19.35 23.71
C ILE A 11 -6.50 -18.88 24.84
N ALA A 12 -7.77 -19.20 24.77
CA ALA A 12 -8.75 -18.86 25.80
C ALA A 12 -9.70 -20.04 26.04
N ASP A 13 -10.30 -20.09 27.20
CA ASP A 13 -11.38 -21.01 27.50
C ASP A 13 -12.62 -20.61 26.69
N VAL A 14 -13.31 -21.59 26.11
CA VAL A 14 -14.56 -21.41 25.33
C VAL A 14 -15.67 -20.75 26.19
N ARG A 15 -15.64 -20.96 27.49
CA ARG A 15 -16.60 -20.38 28.45
C ARG A 15 -16.30 -18.93 28.82
N ALA A 16 -15.08 -18.44 28.53
CA ALA A 16 -14.70 -17.07 28.84
C ALA A 16 -15.38 -16.10 27.89
N PRO A 17 -15.79 -14.91 28.35
CA PRO A 17 -16.32 -13.88 27.47
C PRO A 17 -15.24 -13.40 26.50
N ARG A 18 -15.64 -12.89 25.33
CA ARG A 18 -14.74 -12.42 24.25
C ARG A 18 -13.65 -11.47 24.75
N ASP A 19 -14.02 -10.54 25.63
CA ASP A 19 -13.13 -9.51 26.16
C ASP A 19 -12.54 -9.91 27.53
N GLY A 20 -12.68 -11.18 27.92
CA GLY A 20 -12.22 -11.73 29.17
C GLY A 20 -10.73 -12.11 29.17
N LYS A 21 -10.32 -12.78 30.25
CA LYS A 21 -8.95 -13.25 30.43
C LYS A 21 -8.64 -14.40 29.45
N PHE A 22 -7.57 -14.28 28.69
CA PHE A 22 -7.02 -15.37 27.89
C PHE A 22 -5.96 -16.14 28.67
N THR A 23 -5.75 -17.41 28.33
CA THR A 23 -4.79 -18.29 28.98
C THR A 23 -3.36 -17.96 28.56
N GLU A 24 -3.11 -17.83 27.26
CA GLU A 24 -1.79 -17.58 26.69
C GLU A 24 -1.90 -16.84 25.37
N LYS A 25 -0.98 -15.90 25.11
CA LYS A 25 -0.81 -15.26 23.83
C LYS A 25 0.32 -15.98 23.08
N ILE A 26 -0.01 -16.56 21.93
CA ILE A 26 0.92 -17.35 21.11
C ILE A 26 1.48 -16.59 19.91
N GLY A 27 0.89 -15.44 19.55
CA GLY A 27 1.41 -14.68 18.43
C GLY A 27 0.64 -13.41 18.13
N THR A 28 1.04 -12.76 17.02
CA THR A 28 0.39 -11.58 16.47
C THR A 28 0.12 -11.76 14.97
N TYR A 29 -0.92 -11.09 14.50
CA TYR A 29 -1.32 -11.10 13.10
C TYR A 29 -1.58 -9.68 12.60
N ASN A 30 -0.88 -9.28 11.55
CA ASN A 30 -1.03 -8.00 10.88
C ASN A 30 -1.52 -8.22 9.44
N PRO A 31 -2.79 -7.94 9.13
CA PRO A 31 -3.34 -8.09 7.78
C PRO A 31 -3.00 -6.92 6.84
N ASN A 32 -2.43 -5.81 7.35
CA ASN A 32 -2.23 -4.59 6.55
C ASN A 32 -1.00 -4.67 5.62
N THR A 33 -0.24 -5.75 5.69
CA THR A 33 0.90 -6.02 4.80
C THR A 33 0.51 -7.04 3.74
N ASN A 34 1.14 -6.99 2.57
CA ASN A 34 1.01 -8.03 1.54
C ASN A 34 2.39 -8.65 1.25
N PRO A 35 2.59 -9.93 1.55
CA PRO A 35 1.69 -10.83 2.30
C PRO A 35 1.52 -10.42 3.77
N ALA A 36 0.42 -10.83 4.39
CA ALA A 36 0.12 -10.55 5.79
C ALA A 36 1.26 -11.05 6.70
N THR A 37 1.64 -10.22 7.69
CA THR A 37 2.73 -10.57 8.62
C THR A 37 2.18 -11.33 9.80
N VAL A 38 2.74 -12.51 10.05
CA VAL A 38 2.43 -13.36 11.20
C VAL A 38 3.70 -13.51 12.04
N ASP A 39 3.59 -13.22 13.31
CA ASP A 39 4.63 -13.52 14.30
C ASP A 39 4.05 -14.54 15.28
N LEU A 40 4.52 -15.77 15.21
CA LEU A 40 3.96 -16.90 15.93
C LEU A 40 5.03 -17.67 16.69
N ASN A 41 4.79 -17.93 17.98
CA ASN A 41 5.57 -18.91 18.72
C ASN A 41 5.17 -20.32 18.25
N PHE A 42 5.96 -20.87 17.33
CA PHE A 42 5.68 -22.13 16.65
C PHE A 42 5.56 -23.31 17.62
N GLU A 43 6.45 -23.40 18.61
CA GLU A 43 6.47 -24.50 19.58
C GLU A 43 5.22 -24.50 20.46
N ARG A 44 4.83 -23.31 20.94
CA ARG A 44 3.62 -23.17 21.77
C ARG A 44 2.35 -23.43 20.97
N ALA A 45 2.31 -22.94 19.72
CA ALA A 45 1.19 -23.23 18.82
C ALA A 45 1.04 -24.73 18.54
N LEU A 46 2.18 -25.41 18.30
CA LEU A 46 2.18 -26.85 18.05
C LEU A 46 1.72 -27.63 19.29
N TYR A 47 2.22 -27.27 20.48
CA TYR A 47 1.82 -27.87 21.75
C TYR A 47 0.29 -27.79 21.94
N TRP A 48 -0.31 -26.62 21.77
CA TRP A 48 -1.76 -26.44 21.95
C TRP A 48 -2.58 -27.21 20.93
N VAL A 49 -2.11 -27.25 19.67
CA VAL A 49 -2.78 -28.03 18.61
C VAL A 49 -2.66 -29.55 18.86
N GLU A 50 -1.55 -30.03 19.41
CA GLU A 50 -1.37 -31.42 19.82
C GLU A 50 -2.23 -31.79 21.03
N THR A 51 -2.38 -30.88 22.00
CA THR A 51 -3.23 -31.07 23.19
C THR A 51 -4.73 -31.07 22.83
N GLY A 52 -5.10 -30.57 21.65
CA GLY A 52 -6.49 -30.62 21.17
C GLY A 52 -7.22 -29.28 21.20
N ALA A 53 -6.51 -28.16 21.32
CA ALA A 53 -7.11 -26.83 21.17
C ALA A 53 -7.76 -26.68 19.77
N GLN A 54 -8.98 -26.15 19.76
CA GLN A 54 -9.74 -25.94 18.53
C GLN A 54 -9.58 -24.49 18.05
N PRO A 55 -8.88 -24.25 16.93
CA PRO A 55 -8.75 -22.92 16.38
C PRO A 55 -9.99 -22.48 15.62
N THR A 56 -10.25 -21.18 15.59
CA THR A 56 -11.20 -20.58 14.65
C THR A 56 -10.70 -20.74 13.22
N ASP A 57 -11.56 -20.58 12.22
CA ASP A 57 -11.18 -20.78 10.81
C ASP A 57 -10.06 -19.86 10.35
N THR A 58 -10.06 -18.61 10.79
CA THR A 58 -8.98 -17.66 10.51
C THR A 58 -7.66 -18.13 11.10
N VAL A 59 -7.63 -18.51 12.38
CA VAL A 59 -6.41 -19.00 13.04
C VAL A 59 -5.97 -20.33 12.41
N ARG A 60 -6.89 -21.20 12.02
CA ARG A 60 -6.58 -22.44 11.32
C ARG A 60 -5.82 -22.20 10.02
N ASN A 61 -6.25 -21.20 9.23
CA ASN A 61 -5.57 -20.83 8.00
C ASN A 61 -4.18 -20.23 8.27
N ILE A 62 -4.02 -19.42 9.31
CA ILE A 62 -2.73 -18.90 9.74
C ILE A 62 -1.80 -20.06 10.14
N LEU A 63 -2.23 -20.96 11.01
CA LEU A 63 -1.45 -22.11 11.45
C LEU A 63 -1.08 -23.07 10.30
N LYS A 64 -1.96 -23.20 9.29
CA LYS A 64 -1.67 -23.93 8.06
C LYS A 64 -0.55 -23.26 7.25
N ASN A 65 -0.61 -21.95 7.14
CA ASN A 65 0.39 -21.19 6.40
C ASN A 65 1.76 -21.19 7.08
N GLU A 66 1.81 -21.22 8.40
CA GLU A 66 3.04 -21.35 9.19
C GLU A 66 3.56 -22.79 9.30
N GLY A 67 2.76 -23.77 8.86
CA GLY A 67 3.17 -25.19 8.83
C GLY A 67 2.96 -25.95 10.12
N VAL A 68 2.25 -25.39 11.11
CA VAL A 68 1.99 -26.07 12.39
C VAL A 68 1.24 -27.39 12.20
N TYR A 69 0.25 -27.40 11.31
CA TYR A 69 -0.50 -28.63 10.98
C TYR A 69 0.34 -29.67 10.23
N LEU A 70 1.28 -29.23 9.38
CA LEU A 70 2.20 -30.11 8.70
C LEU A 70 3.14 -30.80 9.71
N MET A 71 3.70 -30.02 10.63
CA MET A 71 4.58 -30.57 11.68
C MET A 71 3.80 -31.54 12.60
N LYS A 72 2.57 -31.20 12.99
CA LYS A 72 1.69 -32.13 13.72
C LYS A 72 1.50 -33.46 12.97
N HIS A 73 1.26 -33.39 11.66
CA HIS A 73 1.08 -34.57 10.82
C HIS A 73 2.37 -35.40 10.74
N LEU A 74 3.52 -34.76 10.51
CA LEU A 74 4.80 -35.42 10.48
C LEU A 74 5.15 -36.09 11.81
N ARG A 75 4.96 -35.40 12.93
CA ARG A 75 5.14 -36.02 14.28
C ARG A 75 4.20 -37.19 14.50
N GLY A 76 2.96 -37.10 14.00
CA GLY A 76 2.03 -38.22 14.01
C GLY A 76 2.52 -39.42 13.19
N GLY A 77 3.21 -39.19 12.08
CA GLY A 77 3.86 -40.23 11.28
C GLY A 77 5.02 -40.90 11.99
N VAL A 78 5.86 -40.11 12.65
CA VAL A 78 6.97 -40.63 13.51
C VAL A 78 6.43 -41.52 14.64
N LYS A 79 5.39 -41.05 15.35
CA LYS A 79 4.72 -41.85 16.40
C LYS A 79 4.15 -43.18 15.91
N LYS A 80 3.75 -43.26 14.64
CA LYS A 80 3.25 -44.50 13.96
C LYS A 80 4.35 -45.34 13.33
N GLY A 81 5.62 -44.90 13.40
CA GLY A 81 6.75 -45.64 12.81
C GLY A 81 6.84 -45.57 11.28
N ALA A 82 6.19 -44.56 10.64
CA ALA A 82 6.21 -44.41 9.19
C ALA A 82 7.55 -43.88 8.64
N PHE A 83 8.25 -43.07 9.42
CA PHE A 83 9.55 -42.47 9.10
C PHE A 83 10.21 -41.91 10.35
N ASP A 84 11.51 -41.63 10.29
CA ASP A 84 12.30 -41.10 11.39
C ASP A 84 12.08 -39.58 11.61
N GLU A 85 12.42 -39.10 12.80
CA GLU A 85 12.33 -37.68 13.16
C GLU A 85 13.21 -36.80 12.26
N ALA A 86 14.38 -37.29 11.87
CA ALA A 86 15.27 -36.61 10.94
C ALA A 86 14.65 -36.43 9.52
N GLU A 87 13.89 -37.42 9.06
CA GLU A 87 13.17 -37.32 7.79
C GLU A 87 11.97 -36.36 7.90
N ALA A 88 11.29 -36.35 9.03
CA ALA A 88 10.21 -35.42 9.32
C ALA A 88 10.71 -33.97 9.23
N GLN A 89 11.85 -33.69 9.86
CA GLN A 89 12.47 -32.37 9.85
C GLN A 89 12.86 -31.94 8.43
N LYS A 90 13.52 -32.82 7.67
CA LYS A 90 13.90 -32.56 6.27
C LYS A 90 12.69 -32.23 5.39
N LYS A 91 11.58 -32.95 5.55
CA LYS A 91 10.35 -32.69 4.81
C LYS A 91 9.72 -31.33 5.19
N PHE A 92 9.80 -30.97 6.46
CA PHE A 92 9.33 -29.69 6.94
C PHE A 92 10.18 -28.52 6.41
N ASP A 93 11.50 -28.65 6.47
CA ASP A 93 12.43 -27.62 5.99
C ASP A 93 12.29 -27.40 4.48
N ALA A 94 12.19 -28.46 3.69
CA ALA A 94 11.93 -28.36 2.25
C ALA A 94 10.60 -27.63 1.94
N TRP A 95 9.56 -27.91 2.71
CA TRP A 95 8.29 -27.21 2.58
C TRP A 95 8.43 -25.73 2.94
N LYS A 96 9.14 -25.41 4.03
CA LYS A 96 9.38 -24.04 4.49
C LYS A 96 10.14 -23.21 3.45
N GLU A 97 11.20 -23.77 2.86
CA GLU A 97 11.94 -23.11 1.78
C GLU A 97 11.06 -22.79 0.56
N ASN A 98 10.24 -23.76 0.13
CA ASN A 98 9.30 -23.54 -0.97
C ASN A 98 8.29 -22.44 -0.67
N LYS A 99 7.82 -22.37 0.58
CA LYS A 99 6.91 -21.33 1.05
C LYS A 99 7.58 -19.95 1.05
N LEU A 100 8.81 -19.85 1.54
CA LEU A 100 9.57 -18.60 1.55
C LEU A 100 9.80 -18.06 0.13
N LYS A 101 10.22 -18.92 -0.80
CA LYS A 101 10.34 -18.55 -2.23
C LYS A 101 9.03 -18.01 -2.81
N GLY A 102 7.90 -18.60 -2.44
CA GLY A 102 6.57 -18.12 -2.83
C GLY A 102 6.27 -16.72 -2.28
N PHE A 103 6.60 -16.45 -1.03
CA PHE A 103 6.40 -15.13 -0.41
C PHE A 103 7.34 -14.07 -1.00
N GLU A 104 8.58 -14.42 -1.28
CA GLU A 104 9.54 -13.53 -1.95
C GLU A 104 9.07 -13.14 -3.35
N ALA A 105 8.57 -14.10 -4.13
CA ALA A 105 8.01 -13.83 -5.45
C ALA A 105 6.79 -12.89 -5.41
N ILE A 106 5.95 -12.98 -4.38
CA ILE A 106 4.82 -12.06 -4.18
C ILE A 106 5.34 -10.65 -3.84
N ARG A 107 6.30 -10.54 -2.90
CA ARG A 107 6.91 -9.26 -2.51
C ARG A 107 7.59 -8.55 -3.69
N GLU A 108 8.30 -9.30 -4.52
CA GLU A 108 8.93 -8.75 -5.72
C GLU A 108 7.90 -8.23 -6.73
N LYS A 109 6.81 -8.97 -6.94
CA LYS A 109 5.72 -8.53 -7.82
C LYS A 109 5.07 -7.25 -7.31
N ASP A 110 4.80 -7.17 -6.01
CA ASP A 110 4.21 -5.98 -5.40
C ASP A 110 5.17 -4.78 -5.46
N ALA A 111 6.46 -5.01 -5.22
CA ALA A 111 7.47 -3.96 -5.33
C ALA A 111 7.61 -3.44 -6.76
N LYS A 112 7.54 -4.32 -7.77
CA LYS A 112 7.53 -3.93 -9.18
C LYS A 112 6.27 -3.15 -9.52
N ALA A 113 5.11 -3.66 -9.14
CA ALA A 113 3.82 -3.00 -9.40
C ALA A 113 3.76 -1.59 -8.78
N LYS A 114 4.28 -1.39 -7.56
CA LYS A 114 4.38 -0.07 -6.94
C LYS A 114 5.29 0.88 -7.71
N LYS A 115 6.47 0.40 -8.11
CA LYS A 115 7.41 1.23 -8.90
C LYS A 115 6.85 1.61 -10.27
N ASP A 116 6.10 0.71 -10.91
CA ASP A 116 5.47 0.97 -12.20
C ASP A 116 4.31 1.96 -12.04
N ALA A 117 3.52 1.85 -10.95
CA ALA A 117 2.49 2.81 -10.61
C ALA A 117 3.07 4.21 -10.33
N GLU A 118 4.12 4.32 -9.52
CA GLU A 118 4.80 5.59 -9.25
C GLU A 118 5.35 6.24 -10.52
N LYS A 119 5.93 5.45 -11.43
CA LYS A 119 6.41 5.97 -12.72
C LYS A 119 5.26 6.48 -13.58
N ALA A 120 4.15 5.74 -13.64
CA ALA A 120 2.97 6.15 -14.40
C ALA A 120 2.35 7.44 -13.84
N GLU A 121 2.30 7.59 -12.51
CA GLU A 121 1.85 8.84 -11.87
C GLU A 121 2.77 10.02 -12.20
N LEU A 122 4.09 9.83 -12.08
CA LEU A 122 5.06 10.86 -12.44
C LEU A 122 4.97 11.29 -13.92
N GLU A 123 4.75 10.35 -14.83
CA GLU A 123 4.56 10.67 -16.24
C GLU A 123 3.23 11.40 -16.49
N ALA A 124 2.17 11.02 -15.80
CA ALA A 124 0.89 11.71 -15.86
C ALA A 124 1.00 13.14 -15.31
N GLU A 125 1.65 13.33 -14.17
CA GLU A 125 1.93 14.66 -13.62
C GLU A 125 2.75 15.55 -14.57
N LYS A 126 3.80 15.00 -15.18
CA LYS A 126 4.60 15.76 -16.16
C LYS A 126 3.76 16.24 -17.32
N LYS A 127 2.91 15.38 -17.88
CA LYS A 127 1.99 15.74 -18.98
C LYS A 127 1.00 16.84 -18.57
N VAL A 128 0.45 16.75 -17.36
CA VAL A 128 -0.46 17.78 -16.82
C VAL A 128 0.29 19.10 -16.61
N ASN A 129 1.49 19.06 -16.04
CA ASN A 129 2.29 20.24 -15.80
C ASN A 129 2.74 20.93 -17.11
N GLU A 130 3.10 20.15 -18.14
CA GLU A 130 3.40 20.68 -19.46
C GLU A 130 2.16 21.33 -20.11
N ALA A 131 0.99 20.73 -19.97
CA ALA A 131 -0.25 21.30 -20.47
C ALA A 131 -0.63 22.60 -19.75
N ILE A 132 -0.41 22.66 -18.44
CA ILE A 132 -0.64 23.88 -17.65
C ILE A 132 0.38 24.96 -18.04
N ALA A 133 1.67 24.60 -18.18
CA ALA A 133 2.71 25.53 -18.59
C ALA A 133 2.41 26.15 -19.97
N LYS A 134 1.95 25.36 -20.94
CA LYS A 134 1.51 25.86 -22.25
C LYS A 134 0.35 26.85 -22.11
N LYS A 135 -0.70 26.47 -21.35
CA LYS A 135 -1.85 27.37 -21.13
C LYS A 135 -1.46 28.68 -20.45
N VAL A 136 -0.52 28.64 -19.49
CA VAL A 136 -0.02 29.84 -18.82
C VAL A 136 0.83 30.70 -19.77
N ALA A 137 1.64 30.06 -20.61
CA ALA A 137 2.42 30.78 -21.62
C ALA A 137 1.50 31.46 -22.67
N ASP A 138 0.51 30.75 -23.18
CA ASP A 138 -0.48 31.27 -24.12
C ASP A 138 -1.26 32.45 -23.51
N LYS A 139 -1.66 32.33 -22.24
CA LYS A 139 -2.38 33.38 -21.54
C LYS A 139 -1.51 34.62 -21.33
N LYS A 140 -0.24 34.44 -20.95
CA LYS A 140 0.72 35.55 -20.82
C LYS A 140 1.01 36.22 -22.16
N ALA A 141 1.10 35.44 -23.23
CA ALA A 141 1.28 36.00 -24.58
C ALA A 141 0.07 36.82 -25.02
N ALA A 142 -1.17 36.32 -24.75
CA ALA A 142 -2.39 37.05 -25.04
C ALA A 142 -2.53 38.34 -24.18
N GLU A 143 -2.15 38.30 -22.92
CA GLU A 143 -2.14 39.49 -22.05
C GLU A 143 -1.06 40.51 -22.48
N ALA A 144 0.09 40.05 -22.95
CA ALA A 144 1.13 40.93 -23.48
C ALA A 144 0.71 41.61 -24.81
N SER A 145 0.08 40.85 -25.72
CA SER A 145 -0.46 41.42 -26.96
C SER A 145 -1.57 42.44 -26.70
N ALA A 146 -2.52 42.12 -25.79
CA ALA A 146 -3.58 43.04 -25.42
C ALA A 146 -3.04 44.34 -24.74
N LYS A 147 -1.99 44.27 -23.95
CA LYS A 147 -1.31 45.47 -23.40
C LYS A 147 -0.61 46.29 -24.47
N ALA A 148 0.09 45.63 -25.38
CA ALA A 148 0.76 46.32 -26.49
C ALA A 148 -0.28 47.02 -27.44
N GLU A 149 -1.42 46.39 -27.70
CA GLU A 149 -2.50 47.02 -28.46
C GLU A 149 -3.13 48.19 -27.70
N ALA A 150 -3.32 48.10 -26.41
CA ALA A 150 -3.83 49.20 -25.57
C ALA A 150 -2.87 50.40 -25.50
N GLU A 151 -1.55 50.14 -25.37
CA GLU A 151 -0.53 51.18 -25.40
C GLU A 151 -0.42 51.85 -26.79
N ALA A 152 -0.53 51.06 -27.88
CA ALA A 152 -0.54 51.60 -29.25
C ALA A 152 -1.80 52.46 -29.50
N ALA A 153 -2.97 52.09 -28.97
CA ALA A 153 -4.20 52.86 -29.05
C ALA A 153 -4.11 54.18 -28.28
N GLN A 154 -3.51 54.18 -27.08
CA GLN A 154 -3.29 55.40 -26.28
C GLN A 154 -2.28 56.35 -26.93
N ASN A 155 -1.22 55.84 -27.54
CA ASN A 155 -0.25 56.65 -28.27
C ASN A 155 -0.83 57.24 -29.59
N ALA A 156 -1.74 56.52 -30.24
CA ALA A 156 -2.45 57.03 -31.42
C ALA A 156 -3.44 58.16 -31.08
N GLU A 157 -4.10 58.08 -29.93
CA GLU A 157 -5.01 59.13 -29.43
C GLU A 157 -4.26 60.39 -28.94
N ALA A 158 -3.04 60.22 -28.41
CA ALA A 158 -2.17 61.36 -27.99
C ALA A 158 -1.49 62.07 -29.17
N ALA A 159 -1.52 61.48 -30.39
CA ALA A 159 -0.90 62.04 -31.62
C ALA A 159 -1.90 62.76 -32.55
N ALA A 160 -3.17 62.90 -32.16
CA ALA A 160 -4.13 63.68 -32.95
C ALA A 160 -3.88 65.19 -32.78
N PRO A 161 -3.57 65.98 -33.83
CA PRO A 161 -3.29 67.39 -33.70
C PRO A 161 -4.57 68.19 -33.38
N ALA A 162 -4.46 69.10 -32.39
CA ALA A 162 -5.46 70.12 -32.10
C ALA A 162 -5.54 71.09 -33.30
N GLU A 163 -6.63 70.96 -34.06
CA GLU A 163 -6.96 71.93 -35.12
C GLU A 163 -7.51 73.19 -34.45
N GLU A 164 -6.75 74.29 -34.62
CA GLU A 164 -7.14 75.66 -34.26
C GLU A 164 -8.46 76.04 -34.91
N THR A 165 -9.40 76.47 -34.13
CA THR A 165 -10.49 77.31 -34.63
C THR A 165 -10.20 78.78 -34.28
N GLU A 166 -9.55 79.40 -35.23
CA GLU A 166 -9.47 80.88 -35.28
C GLU A 166 -10.86 81.44 -35.66
N ALA A 167 -11.41 82.27 -34.84
CA ALA A 167 -12.58 83.06 -35.15
C ALA A 167 -12.17 84.42 -35.59
N PRO A 168 -12.62 84.97 -36.70
CA PRO A 168 -12.34 86.35 -37.10
C PRO A 168 -13.28 87.29 -36.37
N ALA A 169 -12.70 88.36 -35.81
CA ALA A 169 -13.35 89.60 -35.41
C ALA A 169 -13.73 90.40 -36.66
N GLU A 170 -14.96 90.95 -36.67
CA GLU A 170 -15.15 92.27 -37.29
C GLU A 170 -16.44 92.97 -36.78
N ALA A 171 -16.18 94.25 -36.46
CA ALA A 171 -16.88 95.50 -36.62
C ALA A 171 -18.06 95.84 -35.76
#